data_0bed9140161cc7c1a302fd8a403ad469
#
_entry.id   0bed9140161cc7c1a302fd8a403ad469
#
_cell.length_a   1.000
_cell.length_b   1.000
_cell.length_c   1.000
_cell.angle_alpha   90.00
_cell.angle_beta   90.00
_cell.angle_gamma   90.00
#
_symmetry.space_group_name_H-M   'P 1'
#
loop_
_entity.id
_entity.type
_entity.pdbx_description
1 polymer ?
#
loop_
_entity_poly.entity_id
_entity_poly.type
_entity_poly.pdbx_seq_one_letter_code
_entity_poly.pdbx_strand_id
1 'polypeptide(L)'
;MKKRISALLLAALLGLTACGAPAETGAPTGEIFIYGEEHANAACLDKELALWQTCYGQGMRHLFIEMGAGSTLLLNRWMAAEDDAYWDMVYGACEGTLFHAEVVADFYHQIKETCPDTIFHGFDIEHQYATSGEKARQLLEDEGKTDTDVYREVERSIKQGTMYYRRGADDKADVQRENALATNFCTAFDALGGVSVMAFCGGAHADPNGMDHQTGTVPSMAAQIAAHYGSKVTLTCANLAREEKPELEPLRTDTLTIAGEAYEAAYFGEQDISDWSDYASREFWRVEGGYDAFSAWSATGDQLSEINYPMALHGGEAYAVLYHQPDGGAMWWYGVSTDQTDWNEGTVTVQVTPPQAA
;
A
#
# COMPACT_ATOMS: atom_id res chain seq x y z
N MET A 1 21.53 1.83 -21.31
CA MET A 1 21.99 0.94 -20.23
C MET A 1 20.75 0.22 -19.75
N LYS A 2 20.62 -1.09 -19.98
CA LYS A 2 19.41 -1.84 -19.58
C LYS A 2 19.44 -2.02 -18.07
N LYS A 3 18.56 -1.35 -17.35
CA LYS A 3 18.36 -1.55 -15.91
C LYS A 3 17.81 -2.97 -15.69
N ARG A 4 18.48 -3.74 -14.83
CA ARG A 4 18.03 -5.05 -14.38
C ARG A 4 16.86 -4.79 -13.41
N ILE A 5 15.65 -5.04 -13.86
CA ILE A 5 14.47 -5.12 -12.98
C ILE A 5 14.71 -6.33 -12.09
N SER A 6 14.71 -6.13 -10.79
CA SER A 6 15.01 -7.16 -9.79
C SER A 6 14.12 -8.38 -9.97
N ALA A 7 14.74 -9.55 -10.07
CA ALA A 7 14.09 -10.83 -10.37
C ALA A 7 13.13 -11.34 -9.25
N LEU A 8 13.04 -10.65 -8.12
CA LEU A 8 12.24 -11.06 -6.97
C LEU A 8 10.74 -10.75 -7.13
N LEU A 9 10.37 -9.64 -7.79
CA LEU A 9 8.95 -9.34 -8.09
C LEU A 9 8.33 -10.32 -9.09
N LEU A 10 9.16 -10.99 -9.91
CA LEU A 10 8.70 -11.98 -10.90
C LEU A 10 8.43 -13.36 -10.29
N ALA A 11 8.99 -13.68 -9.14
CA ALA A 11 8.82 -15.00 -8.51
C ALA A 11 7.44 -15.20 -7.87
N ALA A 12 6.79 -14.14 -7.39
CA ALA A 12 5.43 -14.21 -6.87
C ALA A 12 4.36 -14.39 -7.97
N LEU A 13 4.71 -14.05 -9.23
CA LEU A 13 3.83 -14.15 -10.40
C LEU A 13 3.88 -15.52 -11.11
N LEU A 14 4.81 -16.41 -10.77
CA LEU A 14 4.98 -17.71 -11.45
C LEU A 14 4.05 -18.83 -10.92
N GLY A 15 3.17 -18.54 -9.96
CA GLY A 15 2.21 -19.50 -9.41
C GLY A 15 0.92 -19.69 -10.22
N LEU A 16 0.68 -18.97 -11.32
CA LEU A 16 -0.56 -19.02 -12.11
C LEU A 16 -0.57 -20.18 -13.12
N THR A 17 -0.51 -21.42 -12.65
CA THR A 17 -0.91 -22.59 -13.46
C THR A 17 -2.23 -23.14 -12.93
N ALA A 18 -3.34 -22.54 -13.32
CA ALA A 18 -4.65 -23.08 -13.06
C ALA A 18 -5.10 -24.00 -14.20
N CYS A 19 -5.02 -25.31 -13.98
CA CYS A 19 -5.81 -26.29 -14.72
C CYS A 19 -7.20 -26.38 -14.10
N GLY A 20 -8.23 -26.09 -14.90
CA GLY A 20 -9.61 -26.02 -14.44
C GLY A 20 -10.21 -27.37 -13.99
N ALA A 21 -10.96 -27.30 -12.88
CA ALA A 21 -12.00 -28.21 -12.48
C ALA A 21 -13.33 -27.46 -12.40
N PRO A 22 -14.49 -28.08 -12.58
CA PRO A 22 -15.78 -27.39 -12.61
C PRO A 22 -16.12 -26.81 -11.23
N ALA A 23 -16.54 -25.54 -11.22
CA ALA A 23 -16.86 -24.78 -10.04
C ALA A 23 -18.08 -25.38 -9.29
N GLU A 24 -17.90 -25.69 -8.02
CA GLU A 24 -18.99 -25.79 -7.06
C GLU A 24 -19.56 -24.37 -6.83
N THR A 25 -20.88 -24.25 -6.80
CA THR A 25 -21.60 -22.98 -6.53
C THR A 25 -21.39 -22.56 -5.07
N GLY A 26 -20.31 -21.83 -4.82
CA GLY A 26 -20.02 -21.28 -3.50
C GLY A 26 -18.81 -20.42 -3.55
N ALA A 27 -18.59 -19.34 -3.06
CA ALA A 27 -17.49 -18.40 -2.84
C ALA A 27 -16.55 -18.17 -4.07
N PRO A 28 -16.10 -16.94 -4.31
CA PRO A 28 -15.11 -16.63 -5.34
C PRO A 28 -13.83 -17.43 -5.12
N THR A 29 -13.27 -17.97 -6.21
CA THR A 29 -12.05 -18.79 -6.22
C THR A 29 -10.87 -18.05 -6.86
N GLY A 30 -11.06 -16.82 -7.34
CA GLY A 30 -10.03 -15.98 -7.93
C GLY A 30 -9.01 -15.48 -6.91
N GLU A 31 -7.86 -15.05 -7.41
CA GLU A 31 -6.82 -14.43 -6.60
C GLU A 31 -7.03 -12.90 -6.56
N ILE A 32 -6.73 -12.28 -5.44
CA ILE A 32 -6.75 -10.83 -5.27
C ILE A 32 -5.31 -10.36 -5.07
N PHE A 33 -4.87 -9.44 -5.93
CA PHE A 33 -3.59 -8.76 -5.80
C PHE A 33 -3.85 -7.29 -5.42
N ILE A 34 -3.34 -6.84 -4.27
CA ILE A 34 -3.45 -5.45 -3.82
C ILE A 34 -2.05 -4.86 -3.73
N TYR A 35 -1.82 -3.80 -4.49
CA TYR A 35 -0.56 -3.09 -4.49
C TYR A 35 -0.75 -1.68 -3.93
N GLY A 36 -0.01 -1.39 -2.86
CA GLY A 36 0.03 -0.07 -2.25
C GLY A 36 0.99 0.85 -2.97
N GLU A 37 0.59 2.08 -3.21
CA GLU A 37 1.39 3.10 -3.89
C GLU A 37 1.56 4.37 -3.04
N GLU A 38 2.45 5.25 -3.47
CA GLU A 38 2.45 6.67 -3.17
C GLU A 38 1.84 7.40 -4.36
N HIS A 39 0.70 8.06 -4.14
CA HIS A 39 -0.06 8.71 -5.20
C HIS A 39 0.77 9.70 -6.03
N ALA A 40 0.61 9.64 -7.35
CA ALA A 40 1.34 10.45 -8.33
C ALA A 40 2.87 10.30 -8.28
N ASN A 41 3.38 9.23 -7.67
CA ASN A 41 4.80 8.90 -7.72
C ASN A 41 5.10 8.15 -9.03
N ALA A 42 5.92 8.75 -9.89
CA ALA A 42 6.24 8.18 -11.21
C ALA A 42 6.85 6.77 -11.13
N ALA A 43 7.69 6.50 -10.11
CA ALA A 43 8.31 5.19 -9.96
C ALA A 43 7.29 4.11 -9.50
N CYS A 44 6.27 4.48 -8.72
CA CYS A 44 5.15 3.60 -8.39
C CYS A 44 4.33 3.31 -9.64
N LEU A 45 3.91 4.35 -10.38
CA LEU A 45 3.10 4.22 -11.59
C LEU A 45 3.80 3.39 -12.68
N ASP A 46 5.13 3.52 -12.84
CA ASP A 46 5.91 2.65 -13.75
C ASP A 46 5.84 1.17 -13.32
N LYS A 47 5.93 0.88 -12.02
CA LYS A 47 5.81 -0.48 -11.49
C LYS A 47 4.40 -1.03 -11.67
N GLU A 48 3.37 -0.25 -11.37
CA GLU A 48 1.96 -0.60 -11.56
C GLU A 48 1.65 -0.94 -13.00
N LEU A 49 2.09 -0.08 -13.93
CA LEU A 49 1.89 -0.31 -15.36
C LEU A 49 2.56 -1.62 -15.81
N ALA A 50 3.79 -1.88 -15.37
CA ALA A 50 4.51 -3.10 -15.72
C ALA A 50 3.83 -4.36 -15.16
N LEU A 51 3.33 -4.29 -13.91
CA LEU A 51 2.57 -5.36 -13.27
C LEU A 51 1.25 -5.61 -14.01
N TRP A 52 0.50 -4.53 -14.29
CA TRP A 52 -0.76 -4.65 -15.00
C TRP A 52 -0.59 -5.23 -16.40
N GLN A 53 0.35 -4.72 -17.20
CA GLN A 53 0.66 -5.24 -18.53
C GLN A 53 1.02 -6.73 -18.50
N THR A 54 1.78 -7.17 -17.49
CA THR A 54 2.15 -8.58 -17.31
C THR A 54 0.90 -9.43 -17.05
N CYS A 55 0.06 -9.05 -16.09
CA CYS A 55 -1.15 -9.80 -15.74
C CYS A 55 -2.21 -9.72 -16.86
N TYR A 56 -2.33 -8.56 -17.53
CA TYR A 56 -3.19 -8.40 -18.70
C TYR A 56 -2.78 -9.34 -19.84
N GLY A 57 -1.47 -9.49 -20.10
CA GLY A 57 -0.93 -10.45 -21.07
C GLY A 57 -1.24 -11.91 -20.72
N GLN A 58 -1.47 -12.22 -19.43
CA GLN A 58 -1.89 -13.54 -18.93
C GLN A 58 -3.42 -13.72 -18.90
N GLY A 59 -4.18 -12.71 -19.34
CA GLY A 59 -5.64 -12.78 -19.47
C GLY A 59 -6.43 -12.04 -18.39
N MET A 60 -5.79 -11.38 -17.41
CA MET A 60 -6.49 -10.53 -16.45
C MET A 60 -7.10 -9.32 -17.14
N ARG A 61 -8.31 -8.89 -16.73
CA ARG A 61 -9.03 -7.77 -17.34
C ARG A 61 -9.61 -6.80 -16.32
N HIS A 62 -9.73 -7.19 -15.06
CA HIS A 62 -10.39 -6.43 -14.02
C HIS A 62 -9.36 -5.74 -13.12
N LEU A 63 -9.27 -4.41 -13.23
CA LEU A 63 -8.38 -3.56 -12.44
C LEU A 63 -9.21 -2.70 -11.48
N PHE A 64 -8.99 -2.91 -10.20
CA PHE A 64 -9.61 -2.14 -9.14
C PHE A 64 -8.76 -0.91 -8.82
N ILE A 65 -9.38 0.25 -8.68
CA ILE A 65 -8.70 1.52 -8.43
C ILE A 65 -9.40 2.30 -7.32
N GLU A 66 -8.63 3.10 -6.58
CA GLU A 66 -9.09 3.90 -5.45
C GLU A 66 -9.87 5.14 -5.96
N MET A 67 -11.00 4.88 -6.60
CA MET A 67 -11.93 5.88 -7.11
C MET A 67 -13.36 5.42 -6.85
N GLY A 68 -14.30 6.37 -6.92
CA GLY A 68 -15.73 6.06 -6.83
C GLY A 68 -16.28 5.37 -8.09
N ALA A 69 -17.39 4.66 -7.93
CA ALA A 69 -18.02 3.92 -9.02
C ALA A 69 -18.51 4.82 -10.16
N GLY A 70 -18.86 6.07 -9.87
CA GLY A 70 -19.25 7.06 -10.89
C GLY A 70 -18.07 7.44 -11.78
N SER A 71 -16.95 7.80 -11.18
CA SER A 71 -15.74 8.15 -11.93
C SER A 71 -15.22 6.98 -12.76
N THR A 72 -15.23 5.75 -12.21
CA THR A 72 -14.80 4.55 -12.97
C THR A 72 -15.76 4.14 -14.07
N LEU A 73 -17.07 4.41 -13.95
CA LEU A 73 -18.00 4.27 -15.07
C LEU A 73 -17.57 5.13 -16.25
N LEU A 74 -17.21 6.40 -16.02
CA LEU A 74 -16.76 7.31 -17.07
C LEU A 74 -15.41 6.85 -17.66
N LEU A 75 -14.47 6.36 -16.84
CA LEU A 75 -13.22 5.77 -17.33
C LEU A 75 -13.47 4.55 -18.23
N ASN A 76 -14.40 3.68 -17.89
CA ASN A 76 -14.77 2.54 -18.74
C ASN A 76 -15.43 2.99 -20.05
N ARG A 77 -16.18 4.11 -20.06
CA ARG A 77 -16.68 4.72 -21.28
C ARG A 77 -15.55 5.28 -22.14
N TRP A 78 -14.58 5.91 -21.50
CA TRP A 78 -13.38 6.40 -22.18
C TRP A 78 -12.55 5.29 -22.81
N MET A 79 -12.36 4.15 -22.11
CA MET A 79 -11.65 3.00 -22.68
C MET A 79 -12.26 2.53 -24.00
N ALA A 80 -13.59 2.64 -24.17
CA ALA A 80 -14.32 2.24 -25.38
C ALA A 80 -14.48 3.38 -26.40
N ALA A 81 -14.13 4.62 -26.06
CA ALA A 81 -14.29 5.79 -26.91
C ALA A 81 -13.07 6.06 -27.79
N GLU A 82 -13.27 6.69 -28.95
CA GLU A 82 -12.18 7.13 -29.83
C GLU A 82 -11.55 8.46 -29.39
N ASP A 83 -12.26 9.22 -28.55
CA ASP A 83 -11.84 10.55 -28.05
C ASP A 83 -11.69 10.54 -26.52
N ASP A 84 -11.23 11.66 -25.97
CA ASP A 84 -10.98 11.83 -24.55
C ASP A 84 -12.12 12.55 -23.79
N ALA A 85 -13.31 12.70 -24.38
CA ALA A 85 -14.39 13.45 -23.75
C ALA A 85 -14.78 12.93 -22.36
N TYR A 86 -14.81 11.61 -22.14
CA TYR A 86 -15.08 11.02 -20.83
C TYR A 86 -13.87 11.14 -19.90
N TRP A 87 -12.64 11.03 -20.42
CA TRP A 87 -11.41 11.28 -19.67
C TRP A 87 -11.40 12.73 -19.14
N ASP A 88 -11.66 13.70 -19.98
CA ASP A 88 -11.68 15.12 -19.59
C ASP A 88 -12.70 15.41 -18.49
N MET A 89 -13.83 14.69 -18.47
CA MET A 89 -14.83 14.80 -17.40
C MET A 89 -14.28 14.32 -16.07
N VAL A 90 -13.53 13.20 -16.03
CA VAL A 90 -12.95 12.64 -14.81
C VAL A 90 -11.74 13.46 -14.39
N TYR A 91 -10.79 13.67 -15.30
CA TYR A 91 -9.55 14.37 -15.03
C TYR A 91 -9.79 15.82 -14.59
N GLY A 92 -10.67 16.54 -15.28
CA GLY A 92 -11.06 17.90 -14.89
C GLY A 92 -11.83 17.97 -13.56
N ALA A 93 -12.61 16.94 -13.22
CA ALA A 93 -13.30 16.88 -11.93
C ALA A 93 -12.32 16.69 -10.77
N CYS A 94 -11.14 16.16 -11.05
CA CYS A 94 -10.07 15.90 -10.05
C CYS A 94 -9.08 17.07 -9.94
N GLU A 95 -9.34 18.24 -10.53
CA GLU A 95 -8.46 19.41 -10.38
C GLU A 95 -8.17 19.72 -8.91
N GLY A 96 -6.90 19.93 -8.60
CA GLY A 96 -6.42 20.18 -7.23
C GLY A 96 -6.18 18.91 -6.39
N THR A 97 -6.33 17.72 -6.95
CA THR A 97 -5.96 16.45 -6.32
C THR A 97 -4.73 15.84 -7.00
N LEU A 98 -4.12 14.81 -6.37
CA LEU A 98 -3.00 14.07 -6.94
C LEU A 98 -3.37 13.32 -8.23
N PHE A 99 -4.63 12.96 -8.43
CA PHE A 99 -5.09 12.35 -9.67
C PHE A 99 -4.95 13.29 -10.90
N HIS A 100 -4.99 14.61 -10.68
CA HIS A 100 -4.83 15.62 -11.74
C HIS A 100 -3.35 15.91 -12.08
N ALA A 101 -2.42 15.01 -11.78
CA ALA A 101 -1.02 15.12 -12.16
C ALA A 101 -0.79 14.55 -13.56
N GLU A 102 0.12 15.18 -14.34
CA GLU A 102 0.47 14.75 -15.71
C GLU A 102 0.93 13.29 -15.75
N VAL A 103 1.74 12.86 -14.77
CA VAL A 103 2.24 11.49 -14.66
C VAL A 103 1.11 10.46 -14.51
N VAL A 104 0.00 10.83 -13.84
CA VAL A 104 -1.18 9.98 -13.70
C VAL A 104 -1.96 9.93 -15.02
N ALA A 105 -2.08 11.05 -15.71
CA ALA A 105 -2.69 11.07 -17.05
C ALA A 105 -1.93 10.16 -18.03
N ASP A 106 -0.61 10.25 -18.06
CA ASP A 106 0.25 9.39 -18.88
C ASP A 106 0.07 7.91 -18.56
N PHE A 107 -0.04 7.55 -17.28
CA PHE A 107 -0.28 6.18 -16.82
C PHE A 107 -1.59 5.61 -17.37
N TYR A 108 -2.72 6.33 -17.24
CA TYR A 108 -4.02 5.87 -17.74
C TYR A 108 -4.06 5.80 -19.27
N HIS A 109 -3.45 6.75 -19.97
CA HIS A 109 -3.34 6.71 -21.43
C HIS A 109 -2.51 5.51 -21.90
N GLN A 110 -1.42 5.18 -21.20
CA GLN A 110 -0.64 3.99 -21.49
C GLN A 110 -1.44 2.69 -21.25
N ILE A 111 -2.30 2.63 -20.21
CA ILE A 111 -3.22 1.50 -20.03
C ILE A 111 -4.16 1.39 -21.21
N LYS A 112 -4.79 2.50 -21.65
CA LYS A 112 -5.71 2.49 -22.81
C LYS A 112 -5.01 2.01 -24.07
N GLU A 113 -3.77 2.43 -24.30
CA GLU A 113 -3.01 2.06 -25.49
C GLU A 113 -2.56 0.60 -25.46
N THR A 114 -2.02 0.12 -24.31
CA THR A 114 -1.37 -1.17 -24.22
C THR A 114 -2.23 -2.30 -23.66
N CYS A 115 -3.30 -1.95 -22.93
CA CYS A 115 -4.23 -2.88 -22.27
C CYS A 115 -5.70 -2.48 -22.54
N PRO A 116 -6.14 -2.37 -23.80
CA PRO A 116 -7.41 -1.72 -24.20
C PRO A 116 -8.67 -2.43 -23.66
N ASP A 117 -8.60 -3.71 -23.29
CA ASP A 117 -9.75 -4.45 -22.73
C ASP A 117 -9.80 -4.35 -21.18
N THR A 118 -9.06 -3.42 -20.58
CA THR A 118 -9.11 -3.21 -19.12
C THR A 118 -10.50 -2.72 -18.71
N ILE A 119 -11.03 -3.34 -17.65
CA ILE A 119 -12.29 -2.93 -17.00
C ILE A 119 -11.94 -2.42 -15.61
N PHE A 120 -12.14 -1.13 -15.39
CA PHE A 120 -11.90 -0.50 -14.09
C PHE A 120 -13.07 -0.72 -13.14
N HIS A 121 -12.75 -1.02 -11.88
CA HIS A 121 -13.70 -1.10 -10.77
C HIS A 121 -13.32 -0.11 -9.68
N GLY A 122 -14.23 0.79 -9.35
CA GLY A 122 -14.04 1.74 -8.27
C GLY A 122 -14.47 1.15 -6.93
N PHE A 123 -13.60 1.22 -5.94
CA PHE A 123 -13.93 0.73 -4.60
C PHE A 123 -13.96 1.83 -3.54
N ASP A 124 -13.58 3.07 -3.87
CA ASP A 124 -13.68 4.20 -2.94
C ASP A 124 -15.09 4.83 -2.94
N ILE A 125 -15.28 5.73 -1.99
CA ILE A 125 -16.39 6.68 -2.00
C ILE A 125 -16.25 7.60 -3.24
N GLU A 126 -17.34 8.23 -3.68
CA GLU A 126 -17.23 9.20 -4.78
C GLU A 126 -16.79 10.56 -4.24
N HIS A 127 -15.49 10.84 -4.28
CA HIS A 127 -14.95 12.13 -3.87
C HIS A 127 -15.49 13.28 -4.75
N GLN A 128 -15.66 13.02 -6.02
CA GLN A 128 -16.19 13.94 -7.02
C GLN A 128 -17.72 13.81 -7.18
N TYR A 129 -18.44 13.58 -6.04
CA TYR A 129 -19.87 13.28 -6.01
C TYR A 129 -20.73 14.34 -6.74
N ALA A 130 -20.33 15.61 -6.73
CA ALA A 130 -21.06 16.72 -7.35
C ALA A 130 -20.62 17.03 -8.80
N THR A 131 -19.61 16.34 -9.33
CA THR A 131 -19.03 16.55 -10.65
C THR A 131 -19.07 15.28 -11.49
N SER A 132 -17.98 14.49 -11.57
CA SER A 132 -17.94 13.23 -12.34
C SER A 132 -18.96 12.21 -11.86
N GLY A 133 -19.16 12.06 -10.55
CA GLY A 133 -20.18 11.17 -9.99
C GLY A 133 -21.59 11.54 -10.47
N GLU A 134 -21.96 12.82 -10.40
CA GLU A 134 -23.25 13.31 -10.89
C GLU A 134 -23.40 13.12 -12.41
N LYS A 135 -22.32 13.35 -13.18
CA LYS A 135 -22.31 13.09 -14.63
C LYS A 135 -22.54 11.63 -14.97
N ALA A 136 -21.90 10.73 -14.24
CA ALA A 136 -22.09 9.29 -14.40
C ALA A 136 -23.54 8.87 -14.10
N ARG A 137 -24.12 9.39 -13.02
CA ARG A 137 -25.52 9.16 -12.66
C ARG A 137 -26.47 9.62 -13.76
N GLN A 138 -26.30 10.86 -14.22
CA GLN A 138 -27.13 11.44 -15.29
C GLN A 138 -27.04 10.62 -16.59
N LEU A 139 -25.83 10.18 -16.95
CA LEU A 139 -25.61 9.33 -18.13
C LEU A 139 -26.46 8.04 -18.07
N LEU A 140 -26.47 7.37 -16.91
CA LEU A 140 -27.26 6.15 -16.71
C LEU A 140 -28.79 6.44 -16.72
N GLU A 141 -29.24 7.59 -16.22
CA GLU A 141 -30.63 8.03 -16.30
C GLU A 141 -31.06 8.29 -17.75
N ASP A 142 -30.24 9.00 -18.52
CA ASP A 142 -30.49 9.30 -19.93
C ASP A 142 -30.52 8.02 -20.79
N GLU A 143 -29.73 7.00 -20.40
CA GLU A 143 -29.74 5.67 -21.02
C GLU A 143 -30.90 4.78 -20.53
N GLY A 144 -31.72 5.21 -19.59
CA GLY A 144 -32.80 4.43 -18.98
C GLY A 144 -32.34 3.25 -18.13
N LYS A 145 -31.14 3.33 -17.52
CA LYS A 145 -30.49 2.26 -16.77
C LYS A 145 -30.63 2.39 -15.23
N THR A 146 -31.65 3.05 -14.75
CA THR A 146 -31.88 3.32 -13.31
C THR A 146 -32.16 2.06 -12.48
N ASP A 147 -32.60 0.98 -13.11
CA ASP A 147 -32.91 -0.29 -12.42
C ASP A 147 -31.72 -1.29 -12.43
N THR A 148 -30.51 -0.85 -12.83
CA THR A 148 -29.34 -1.72 -12.92
C THR A 148 -28.50 -1.71 -11.64
N ASP A 149 -27.68 -2.76 -11.45
CA ASP A 149 -26.73 -2.82 -10.35
C ASP A 149 -25.68 -1.70 -10.46
N VAL A 150 -25.22 -1.39 -11.67
CA VAL A 150 -24.29 -0.30 -11.92
C VAL A 150 -24.84 1.05 -11.44
N TYR A 151 -26.12 1.34 -11.70
CA TYR A 151 -26.76 2.56 -11.20
C TYR A 151 -26.77 2.58 -9.67
N ARG A 152 -27.13 1.46 -9.04
CA ARG A 152 -27.12 1.33 -7.57
C ARG A 152 -25.74 1.51 -6.94
N GLU A 153 -24.69 1.07 -7.62
CA GLU A 153 -23.31 1.27 -7.18
C GLU A 153 -22.88 2.72 -7.28
N VAL A 154 -23.19 3.39 -8.39
CA VAL A 154 -22.93 4.83 -8.58
C VAL A 154 -23.66 5.65 -7.51
N GLU A 155 -24.97 5.42 -7.30
CA GLU A 155 -25.75 6.08 -6.26
C GLU A 155 -25.17 5.85 -4.86
N ARG A 156 -24.72 4.63 -4.57
CA ARG A 156 -24.11 4.28 -3.28
C ARG A 156 -22.83 5.07 -3.06
N SER A 157 -21.90 5.08 -4.03
CA SER A 157 -20.62 5.80 -3.90
C SER A 157 -20.80 7.30 -3.80
N ILE A 158 -21.73 7.91 -4.55
CA ILE A 158 -22.13 9.32 -4.43
C ILE A 158 -22.65 9.64 -3.02
N LYS A 159 -23.52 8.78 -2.48
CA LYS A 159 -24.03 8.95 -1.13
C LYS A 159 -22.93 8.85 -0.07
N GLN A 160 -22.00 7.91 -0.22
CA GLN A 160 -20.84 7.76 0.66
C GLN A 160 -19.99 9.03 0.63
N GLY A 161 -19.60 9.54 -0.56
CA GLY A 161 -18.84 10.77 -0.71
C GLY A 161 -19.56 11.99 -0.13
N THR A 162 -20.86 12.15 -0.43
CA THR A 162 -21.67 13.23 0.15
C THR A 162 -21.68 13.18 1.69
N MET A 163 -21.76 11.99 2.28
CA MET A 163 -21.78 11.84 3.74
C MET A 163 -20.41 12.15 4.35
N TYR A 164 -19.34 11.73 3.72
CA TYR A 164 -17.96 11.99 4.13
C TYR A 164 -17.70 13.50 4.25
N TYR A 165 -17.94 14.25 3.17
CA TYR A 165 -17.68 15.68 3.15
C TYR A 165 -18.65 16.52 4.00
N ARG A 166 -19.91 16.06 4.19
CA ARG A 166 -20.85 16.73 5.12
C ARG A 166 -20.41 16.66 6.58
N ARG A 167 -19.61 15.68 6.95
CA ARG A 167 -19.01 15.54 8.29
C ARG A 167 -17.72 16.35 8.44
N GLY A 168 -17.19 16.91 7.35
CA GLY A 168 -15.94 17.66 7.36
C GLY A 168 -14.70 16.79 7.48
N ALA A 169 -14.76 15.54 7.01
CA ALA A 169 -13.68 14.56 7.08
C ALA A 169 -13.14 14.41 8.53
N ASP A 170 -14.04 14.19 9.48
CA ASP A 170 -13.71 13.87 10.87
C ASP A 170 -13.33 12.38 11.02
N ASP A 171 -12.72 12.00 12.14
CA ASP A 171 -12.30 10.61 12.43
C ASP A 171 -13.40 9.58 12.15
N LYS A 172 -14.68 9.93 12.36
CA LYS A 172 -15.81 9.03 12.08
C LYS A 172 -16.07 8.90 10.58
N ALA A 173 -15.84 9.95 9.82
CA ALA A 173 -15.93 9.91 8.37
C ALA A 173 -14.80 9.05 7.79
N ASP A 174 -13.58 9.17 8.32
CA ASP A 174 -12.43 8.38 7.90
C ASP A 174 -12.63 6.89 8.17
N VAL A 175 -13.07 6.53 9.38
CA VAL A 175 -13.47 5.15 9.72
C VAL A 175 -14.55 4.62 8.77
N GLN A 176 -15.55 5.46 8.42
CA GLN A 176 -16.59 5.05 7.49
C GLN A 176 -16.08 4.88 6.07
N ARG A 177 -15.12 5.71 5.63
CA ARG A 177 -14.48 5.57 4.33
C ARG A 177 -13.69 4.26 4.26
N GLU A 178 -12.85 3.96 5.26
CA GLU A 178 -12.06 2.73 5.29
C GLU A 178 -12.94 1.47 5.22
N ASN A 179 -14.03 1.45 5.98
CA ASN A 179 -15.01 0.37 5.90
C ASN A 179 -15.76 0.33 4.55
N ALA A 180 -15.98 1.47 3.91
CA ALA A 180 -16.61 1.54 2.59
C ALA A 180 -15.69 1.00 1.50
N LEU A 181 -14.38 1.31 1.54
CA LEU A 181 -13.37 0.75 0.64
C LEU A 181 -13.45 -0.78 0.59
N ALA A 182 -13.36 -1.43 1.76
CA ALA A 182 -13.43 -2.88 1.85
C ALA A 182 -14.78 -3.44 1.38
N THR A 183 -15.90 -2.80 1.78
CA THR A 183 -17.25 -3.26 1.41
C THR A 183 -17.51 -3.13 -0.09
N ASN A 184 -17.11 -2.00 -0.69
CA ASN A 184 -17.28 -1.76 -2.12
C ASN A 184 -16.42 -2.73 -2.93
N PHE A 185 -15.15 -2.94 -2.49
CA PHE A 185 -14.25 -3.92 -3.12
C PHE A 185 -14.87 -5.32 -3.11
N CYS A 186 -15.25 -5.84 -1.94
CA CYS A 186 -15.82 -7.17 -1.81
C CYS A 186 -17.10 -7.31 -2.64
N THR A 187 -17.98 -6.30 -2.65
CA THR A 187 -19.21 -6.32 -3.45
C THR A 187 -18.92 -6.45 -4.95
N ALA A 188 -17.96 -5.67 -5.46
CA ALA A 188 -17.60 -5.70 -6.87
C ALA A 188 -16.87 -7.03 -7.23
N PHE A 189 -15.97 -7.51 -6.37
CA PHE A 189 -15.26 -8.77 -6.58
C PHE A 189 -16.20 -9.98 -6.59
N ASP A 190 -17.15 -10.05 -5.66
CA ASP A 190 -18.14 -11.14 -5.59
C ASP A 190 -19.01 -11.19 -6.86
N ALA A 191 -19.35 -10.04 -7.43
CA ALA A 191 -20.12 -9.93 -8.67
C ALA A 191 -19.38 -10.49 -9.90
N LEU A 192 -18.05 -10.59 -9.85
CA LEU A 192 -17.22 -11.13 -10.94
C LEU A 192 -17.19 -12.67 -10.99
N GLY A 193 -17.69 -13.34 -9.95
CA GLY A 193 -17.87 -14.79 -9.97
C GLY A 193 -16.58 -15.61 -9.97
N GLY A 194 -15.50 -15.13 -9.35
CA GLY A 194 -14.29 -15.90 -9.09
C GLY A 194 -13.18 -15.76 -10.13
N VAL A 195 -13.09 -14.63 -10.81
CA VAL A 195 -11.93 -14.25 -11.62
C VAL A 195 -10.86 -13.59 -10.77
N SER A 196 -9.59 -13.72 -11.15
CA SER A 196 -8.51 -13.00 -10.48
C SER A 196 -8.51 -11.54 -10.83
N VAL A 197 -8.19 -10.68 -9.87
CA VAL A 197 -8.22 -9.22 -9.99
C VAL A 197 -6.95 -8.58 -9.42
N MET A 198 -6.63 -7.40 -9.90
CA MET A 198 -5.58 -6.55 -9.35
C MET A 198 -6.18 -5.25 -8.83
N ALA A 199 -5.62 -4.71 -7.76
CA ALA A 199 -6.01 -3.43 -7.20
C ALA A 199 -4.78 -2.55 -6.96
N PHE A 200 -4.91 -1.26 -7.28
CA PHE A 200 -3.98 -0.20 -6.90
C PHE A 200 -4.66 0.78 -5.96
N CYS A 201 -3.99 1.08 -4.86
CA CYS A 201 -4.47 2.02 -3.85
C CYS A 201 -3.30 2.65 -3.09
N GLY A 202 -3.55 3.74 -2.36
CA GLY A 202 -2.58 4.28 -1.42
C GLY A 202 -2.08 3.22 -0.44
N GLY A 203 -0.77 3.21 -0.18
CA GLY A 203 -0.12 2.22 0.68
C GLY A 203 -0.77 2.06 2.06
N ALA A 204 -1.40 3.12 2.56
CA ALA A 204 -2.14 3.12 3.82
C ALA A 204 -3.30 2.10 3.87
N HIS A 205 -3.88 1.72 2.72
CA HIS A 205 -5.01 0.81 2.63
C HIS A 205 -4.61 -0.63 2.30
N ALA A 206 -3.36 -0.85 1.89
CA ALA A 206 -2.90 -2.12 1.31
C ALA A 206 -2.27 -3.10 2.31
N ASP A 207 -2.00 -2.70 3.57
CA ASP A 207 -1.42 -3.58 4.58
C ASP A 207 -2.44 -4.60 5.10
N PRO A 208 -2.27 -5.91 4.84
CA PRO A 208 -3.22 -6.94 5.27
C PRO A 208 -3.23 -7.20 6.78
N ASN A 209 -2.32 -6.59 7.54
CA ASN A 209 -2.25 -6.66 8.99
C ASN A 209 -2.37 -5.27 9.65
N GLY A 210 -2.59 -4.23 8.84
CA GLY A 210 -2.60 -2.84 9.27
C GLY A 210 -3.94 -2.38 9.84
N MET A 211 -3.87 -1.19 10.40
CA MET A 211 -5.03 -0.41 10.83
C MET A 211 -5.21 0.79 9.89
N ASP A 212 -6.40 1.40 9.89
CA ASP A 212 -6.62 2.61 9.12
C ASP A 212 -5.60 3.70 9.52
N HIS A 213 -5.08 4.38 8.51
CA HIS A 213 -4.00 5.34 8.69
C HIS A 213 -4.40 6.58 9.50
N GLN A 214 -5.65 7.02 9.40
CA GLN A 214 -6.09 8.28 10.00
C GLN A 214 -6.34 8.15 11.49
N THR A 215 -7.02 7.07 11.91
CA THR A 215 -7.48 6.95 13.30
C THR A 215 -6.84 5.77 14.05
N GLY A 216 -6.33 4.77 13.34
CA GLY A 216 -5.81 3.54 13.92
C GLY A 216 -6.87 2.72 14.67
N THR A 217 -8.17 2.92 14.38
CA THR A 217 -9.27 2.34 15.17
C THR A 217 -9.99 1.18 14.50
N VAL A 218 -9.88 1.04 13.19
CA VAL A 218 -10.42 -0.09 12.41
C VAL A 218 -9.32 -0.71 11.56
N PRO A 219 -9.43 -2.00 11.21
CA PRO A 219 -8.46 -2.60 10.29
C PRO A 219 -8.43 -1.87 8.94
N SER A 220 -7.27 -1.85 8.28
CA SER A 220 -7.12 -1.34 6.93
C SER A 220 -8.06 -2.06 5.94
N MET A 221 -8.26 -1.50 4.76
CA MET A 221 -9.05 -2.14 3.70
C MET A 221 -8.55 -3.56 3.41
N ALA A 222 -7.25 -3.75 3.19
CA ALA A 222 -6.68 -5.07 2.90
C ALA A 222 -6.86 -6.05 4.06
N ALA A 223 -6.71 -5.60 5.32
CA ALA A 223 -6.96 -6.43 6.50
C ALA A 223 -8.44 -6.85 6.61
N GLN A 224 -9.38 -5.95 6.28
CA GLN A 224 -10.81 -6.28 6.25
C GLN A 224 -11.13 -7.28 5.13
N ILE A 225 -10.54 -7.14 3.93
CA ILE A 225 -10.68 -8.07 2.81
C ILE A 225 -10.11 -9.45 3.19
N ALA A 226 -8.91 -9.48 3.80
CA ALA A 226 -8.30 -10.72 4.30
C ALA A 226 -9.21 -11.44 5.32
N ALA A 227 -9.79 -10.70 6.26
CA ALA A 227 -10.71 -11.25 7.25
C ALA A 227 -12.04 -11.75 6.63
N HIS A 228 -12.55 -11.04 5.60
CA HIS A 228 -13.80 -11.39 4.92
C HIS A 228 -13.68 -12.72 4.17
N TYR A 229 -12.62 -12.91 3.40
CA TYR A 229 -12.46 -14.11 2.59
C TYR A 229 -11.74 -15.25 3.32
N GLY A 230 -10.83 -14.94 4.23
CA GLY A 230 -10.00 -15.92 4.92
C GLY A 230 -9.24 -16.80 3.91
N SER A 231 -9.26 -18.11 4.11
CA SER A 231 -8.59 -19.08 3.21
C SER A 231 -9.34 -19.40 1.91
N LYS A 232 -10.49 -18.74 1.65
CA LYS A 232 -11.31 -19.00 0.45
C LYS A 232 -10.75 -18.32 -0.80
N VAL A 233 -9.98 -17.27 -0.62
CA VAL A 233 -9.34 -16.50 -1.70
C VAL A 233 -7.88 -16.31 -1.33
N THR A 234 -6.99 -16.45 -2.31
CA THR A 234 -5.59 -16.07 -2.13
C THR A 234 -5.49 -14.56 -2.26
N LEU A 235 -5.02 -13.90 -1.19
CA LEU A 235 -4.75 -12.48 -1.16
C LEU A 235 -3.24 -12.25 -1.14
N THR A 236 -2.75 -11.47 -2.10
CA THR A 236 -1.34 -11.03 -2.17
C THR A 236 -1.32 -9.51 -2.05
N CYS A 237 -0.59 -9.00 -1.08
CA CYS A 237 -0.41 -7.56 -0.87
C CYS A 237 1.09 -7.21 -0.93
N ALA A 238 1.42 -6.07 -1.57
CA ALA A 238 2.77 -5.53 -1.58
C ALA A 238 2.74 -4.01 -1.65
N ASN A 239 3.78 -3.36 -1.13
CA ASN A 239 3.95 -1.91 -1.22
C ASN A 239 4.93 -1.55 -2.34
N LEU A 240 4.46 -0.85 -3.37
CA LEU A 240 5.27 -0.41 -4.52
C LEU A 240 6.08 0.86 -4.22
N ALA A 241 5.67 1.61 -3.20
CA ALA A 241 6.37 2.82 -2.75
C ALA A 241 7.67 2.51 -2.00
N ARG A 242 7.92 1.24 -1.69
CA ARG A 242 9.16 0.84 -1.04
C ARG A 242 10.37 1.27 -1.86
N GLU A 243 11.22 2.06 -1.22
CA GLU A 243 12.59 2.29 -1.68
C GLU A 243 13.52 1.24 -1.05
N GLU A 244 14.32 0.57 -1.89
CA GLU A 244 15.41 -0.25 -1.37
C GLU A 244 16.41 0.65 -0.67
N LYS A 245 16.72 0.34 0.59
CA LYS A 245 17.75 1.08 1.31
C LYS A 245 19.12 0.80 0.71
N PRO A 246 19.99 1.82 0.62
CA PRO A 246 21.32 1.64 0.07
C PRO A 246 22.21 0.81 1.00
N GLU A 247 23.11 0.04 0.41
CA GLU A 247 24.28 -0.49 1.10
C GLU A 247 25.23 0.67 1.38
N LEU A 248 25.36 1.07 2.64
CA LEU A 248 26.23 2.16 3.04
C LEU A 248 27.50 1.64 3.72
N GLU A 249 28.63 2.25 3.40
CA GLU A 249 29.83 2.10 4.21
C GLU A 249 29.69 2.94 5.49
N PRO A 250 30.15 2.42 6.64
CA PRO A 250 30.08 3.18 7.88
C PRO A 250 30.91 4.46 7.81
N LEU A 251 30.40 5.54 8.36
CA LEU A 251 31.10 6.82 8.44
C LEU A 251 32.33 6.76 9.36
N ARG A 252 32.27 5.91 10.38
CA ARG A 252 33.35 5.62 11.33
C ARG A 252 33.03 4.33 12.12
N THR A 253 34.04 3.82 12.77
CA THR A 253 33.92 2.71 13.73
C THR A 253 34.36 3.20 15.11
N ASP A 254 33.58 2.90 16.14
CA ASP A 254 33.85 3.24 17.53
C ASP A 254 33.66 1.99 18.43
N THR A 255 34.05 2.11 19.70
CA THR A 255 33.76 1.09 20.70
C THR A 255 32.58 1.54 21.56
N LEU A 256 31.49 0.78 21.55
CA LEU A 256 30.36 0.98 22.47
C LEU A 256 30.44 0.01 23.64
N THR A 257 30.23 0.51 24.85
CA THR A 257 30.08 -0.33 26.04
C THR A 257 28.60 -0.58 26.30
N ILE A 258 28.15 -1.83 26.11
CA ILE A 258 26.74 -2.21 26.21
C ILE A 258 26.64 -3.36 27.21
N ALA A 259 25.83 -3.20 28.27
CA ALA A 259 25.70 -4.17 29.37
C ALA A 259 27.05 -4.56 30.05
N GLY A 260 28.01 -3.64 30.02
CA GLY A 260 29.35 -3.87 30.62
C GLY A 260 30.37 -4.52 29.69
N GLU A 261 29.99 -4.94 28.50
CA GLU A 261 30.85 -5.53 27.49
C GLU A 261 31.18 -4.51 26.39
N ALA A 262 32.41 -4.58 25.83
CA ALA A 262 32.86 -3.68 24.78
C ALA A 262 32.61 -4.32 23.40
N TYR A 263 31.92 -3.61 22.51
CA TYR A 263 31.63 -4.01 21.14
C TYR A 263 32.23 -3.00 20.16
N GLU A 264 32.82 -3.46 19.09
CA GLU A 264 33.08 -2.64 17.92
C GLU A 264 31.73 -2.29 17.28
N ALA A 265 31.52 -1.02 16.93
CA ALA A 265 30.26 -0.56 16.35
C ALA A 265 30.50 0.38 15.18
N ALA A 266 29.84 0.11 14.07
CA ALA A 266 29.87 0.88 12.85
C ALA A 266 28.79 1.96 12.88
N TYR A 267 29.17 3.22 12.69
CA TYR A 267 28.27 4.39 12.72
C TYR A 267 27.81 4.77 11.31
N PHE A 268 26.50 4.94 11.13
CA PHE A 268 25.88 5.25 9.84
C PHE A 268 25.24 6.64 9.76
N GLY A 269 25.40 7.46 10.79
CA GLY A 269 24.93 8.84 10.77
C GLY A 269 23.85 9.15 11.79
N GLU A 270 23.46 10.42 11.79
CA GLU A 270 22.41 10.98 12.62
C GLU A 270 21.28 11.52 11.74
N GLN A 271 20.04 11.35 12.16
CA GLN A 271 18.85 11.85 11.51
C GLN A 271 18.11 12.81 12.46
N ASP A 272 17.80 14.02 12.00
CA ASP A 272 16.87 14.91 12.65
C ASP A 272 15.45 14.35 12.53
N ILE A 273 14.74 14.23 13.65
CA ILE A 273 13.38 13.69 13.73
C ILE A 273 12.46 14.64 14.52
N SER A 274 12.90 15.87 14.77
CA SER A 274 12.21 16.85 15.62
C SER A 274 10.84 17.29 15.07
N ASP A 275 10.64 17.23 13.74
CA ASP A 275 9.38 17.66 13.10
C ASP A 275 8.20 16.69 13.34
N TRP A 276 8.49 15.42 13.70
CA TRP A 276 7.48 14.39 13.79
C TRP A 276 7.64 13.42 14.99
N SER A 277 8.58 13.70 15.87
CA SER A 277 8.89 12.89 17.05
C SER A 277 9.09 13.75 18.29
N ASP A 278 8.90 13.17 19.47
CA ASP A 278 9.27 13.80 20.76
C ASP A 278 10.79 13.85 20.98
N TYR A 279 11.59 13.23 20.10
CA TYR A 279 13.05 13.28 20.10
C TYR A 279 13.57 14.30 19.10
N ALA A 280 14.72 14.90 19.39
CA ALA A 280 15.38 15.83 18.50
C ALA A 280 16.06 15.12 17.32
N SER A 281 16.79 14.05 17.60
CA SER A 281 17.50 13.27 16.58
C SER A 281 17.70 11.82 17.02
N ARG A 282 18.17 11.00 16.10
CA ARG A 282 18.60 9.62 16.38
C ARG A 282 19.85 9.28 15.60
N GLU A 283 20.79 8.53 16.23
CA GLU A 283 21.99 8.00 15.63
C GLU A 283 21.86 6.48 15.38
N PHE A 284 22.47 6.00 14.31
CA PHE A 284 22.39 4.59 13.90
C PHE A 284 23.76 3.90 13.97
N TRP A 285 23.75 2.74 14.62
CA TRP A 285 24.94 1.92 14.86
C TRP A 285 24.64 0.46 14.54
N ARG A 286 25.55 -0.21 13.79
CA ARG A 286 25.57 -1.67 13.73
C ARG A 286 26.63 -2.17 14.71
N VAL A 287 26.26 -3.14 15.53
CA VAL A 287 27.12 -3.68 16.59
C VAL A 287 27.78 -4.96 16.09
N GLU A 288 29.05 -4.87 15.73
CA GLU A 288 29.78 -5.95 15.09
C GLU A 288 29.92 -7.15 16.04
N GLY A 289 29.50 -8.34 15.58
CA GLY A 289 29.54 -9.57 16.39
C GLY A 289 28.58 -9.57 17.58
N GLY A 290 27.67 -8.59 17.70
CA GLY A 290 26.73 -8.47 18.82
C GLY A 290 25.52 -9.37 18.75
N TYR A 291 25.23 -9.98 17.60
CA TYR A 291 23.96 -10.67 17.34
C TYR A 291 23.67 -11.79 18.36
N ASP A 292 24.62 -12.70 18.61
CA ASP A 292 24.42 -13.83 19.52
C ASP A 292 24.13 -13.37 20.96
N ALA A 293 24.82 -12.31 21.40
CA ALA A 293 24.59 -11.73 22.72
C ALA A 293 23.22 -11.05 22.81
N PHE A 294 22.87 -10.21 21.83
CA PHE A 294 21.60 -9.47 21.82
C PHE A 294 20.40 -10.39 21.65
N SER A 295 20.53 -11.43 20.83
CA SER A 295 19.46 -12.42 20.63
C SER A 295 19.14 -13.23 21.90
N ALA A 296 20.07 -13.28 22.86
CA ALA A 296 19.85 -13.91 24.15
C ALA A 296 19.12 -12.99 25.15
N TRP A 297 18.96 -11.72 24.87
CA TRP A 297 18.27 -10.77 25.74
C TRP A 297 16.75 -10.88 25.62
N SER A 298 16.04 -10.27 26.58
CA SER A 298 14.58 -10.29 26.56
C SER A 298 14.05 -9.36 25.49
N ALA A 299 13.26 -9.89 24.55
CA ALA A 299 12.53 -9.08 23.58
C ALA A 299 11.39 -8.30 24.26
N THR A 300 11.19 -7.06 23.87
CA THR A 300 10.09 -6.21 24.36
C THR A 300 8.80 -6.41 23.53
N GLY A 301 8.92 -6.90 22.31
CA GLY A 301 7.84 -6.98 21.34
C GLY A 301 7.78 -5.79 20.38
N ASP A 302 8.48 -4.70 20.70
CA ASP A 302 8.56 -3.53 19.79
C ASP A 302 9.48 -3.85 18.61
N GLN A 303 9.15 -3.26 17.47
CA GLN A 303 9.90 -3.45 16.22
C GLN A 303 10.24 -2.09 15.61
N LEU A 304 11.36 -2.05 14.89
CA LEU A 304 11.75 -0.93 14.07
C LEU A 304 12.03 -1.42 12.66
N SER A 305 11.22 -0.97 11.71
CA SER A 305 11.32 -1.34 10.29
C SER A 305 12.53 -0.71 9.63
N GLU A 306 13.08 -1.37 8.62
CA GLU A 306 14.20 -0.91 7.78
C GLU A 306 13.98 0.49 7.20
N ILE A 307 12.73 0.88 6.92
CA ILE A 307 12.40 2.22 6.42
C ILE A 307 12.92 3.34 7.37
N ASN A 308 13.04 3.02 8.65
CA ASN A 308 13.53 3.95 9.67
C ASN A 308 15.05 4.08 9.73
N TYR A 309 15.78 3.23 9.03
CA TYR A 309 17.24 3.23 8.99
C TYR A 309 17.74 3.94 7.73
N PRO A 310 18.96 4.54 7.77
CA PRO A 310 19.55 5.17 6.58
C PRO A 310 20.14 4.15 5.59
N MET A 311 20.35 2.89 6.03
CA MET A 311 21.01 1.83 5.28
C MET A 311 20.15 0.56 5.25
N ALA A 312 20.49 -0.36 4.35
CA ALA A 312 19.96 -1.69 4.30
C ALA A 312 20.26 -2.47 5.60
N LEU A 313 19.32 -3.30 6.03
CA LEU A 313 19.46 -4.20 7.16
C LEU A 313 19.62 -5.63 6.68
N HIS A 314 20.47 -6.40 7.37
CA HIS A 314 20.67 -7.82 7.07
C HIS A 314 20.26 -8.70 8.24
N GLY A 315 19.65 -9.84 7.95
CA GLY A 315 19.30 -10.82 8.97
C GLY A 315 20.54 -11.33 9.71
N GLY A 316 20.43 -11.51 11.03
CA GLY A 316 21.54 -11.96 11.85
C GLY A 316 22.51 -10.87 12.31
N GLU A 317 22.11 -9.61 12.27
CA GLU A 317 22.89 -8.48 12.77
C GLU A 317 22.25 -7.82 13.99
N ALA A 318 23.08 -7.16 14.81
CA ALA A 318 22.65 -6.38 15.97
C ALA A 318 22.81 -4.88 15.70
N TYR A 319 21.84 -4.11 16.15
CA TYR A 319 21.78 -2.67 15.97
C TYR A 319 21.54 -1.94 17.28
N ALA A 320 22.09 -0.73 17.37
CA ALA A 320 21.83 0.20 18.46
C ALA A 320 21.41 1.56 17.84
N VAL A 321 20.33 2.14 18.34
CA VAL A 321 19.87 3.47 17.96
C VAL A 321 19.89 4.36 19.19
N LEU A 322 20.62 5.47 19.12
CA LEU A 322 20.68 6.45 20.17
C LEU A 322 19.72 7.60 19.86
N TYR A 323 18.67 7.73 20.65
CA TYR A 323 17.72 8.82 20.56
C TYR A 323 18.16 9.99 21.47
N HIS A 324 18.23 11.18 20.92
CA HIS A 324 18.52 12.42 21.64
C HIS A 324 17.24 13.17 21.98
N GLN A 325 17.05 13.53 23.23
CA GLN A 325 15.92 14.34 23.69
C GLN A 325 16.21 15.84 23.50
N PRO A 326 15.18 16.69 23.30
CA PRO A 326 15.38 18.14 23.17
C PRO A 326 16.02 18.82 24.39
N ASP A 327 15.93 18.21 25.57
CA ASP A 327 16.52 18.70 26.82
C ASP A 327 17.98 18.24 27.05
N GLY A 328 18.55 17.50 26.07
CA GLY A 328 19.91 16.95 26.11
C GLY A 328 20.00 15.55 26.74
N GLY A 329 18.87 14.95 27.12
CA GLY A 329 18.83 13.54 27.50
C GLY A 329 19.08 12.62 26.32
N ALA A 330 19.46 11.37 26.59
CA ALA A 330 19.65 10.37 25.56
C ALA A 330 19.14 8.99 26.00
N MET A 331 18.63 8.21 25.05
CA MET A 331 18.11 6.87 25.28
C MET A 331 18.62 5.90 24.19
N TRP A 332 19.18 4.78 24.63
CA TRP A 332 19.57 3.71 23.75
C TRP A 332 18.40 2.75 23.48
N TRP A 333 18.20 2.43 22.22
CA TRP A 333 17.35 1.35 21.74
C TRP A 333 18.28 0.28 21.15
N TYR A 334 18.09 -0.99 21.50
CA TYR A 334 18.86 -2.10 20.98
C TYR A 334 17.95 -3.06 20.26
N GLY A 335 18.37 -3.55 19.09
CA GLY A 335 17.59 -4.47 18.30
C GLY A 335 18.43 -5.53 17.61
N VAL A 336 17.79 -6.62 17.28
CA VAL A 336 18.34 -7.68 16.43
C VAL A 336 17.51 -7.78 15.18
N SER A 337 18.15 -7.82 14.03
CA SER A 337 17.48 -8.12 12.77
C SER A 337 17.16 -9.60 12.67
N THR A 338 16.02 -9.90 12.13
CA THR A 338 15.53 -11.27 11.92
C THR A 338 15.29 -11.50 10.42
N ASP A 339 14.97 -12.74 10.04
CA ASP A 339 14.50 -13.03 8.69
C ASP A 339 13.02 -12.59 8.48
N GLN A 340 12.40 -11.95 9.47
CA GLN A 340 11.07 -11.40 9.35
C GLN A 340 11.12 -10.08 8.57
N THR A 341 10.14 -9.91 7.71
CA THR A 341 9.90 -8.66 7.00
C THR A 341 8.58 -8.07 7.44
N ASP A 342 8.47 -6.74 7.40
CA ASP A 342 7.18 -6.08 7.51
C ASP A 342 6.39 -6.20 6.18
N TRP A 343 5.18 -5.64 6.14
CA TRP A 343 4.36 -5.69 4.93
C TRP A 343 4.99 -4.92 3.75
N ASN A 344 5.94 -4.03 4.02
CA ASN A 344 6.76 -3.36 3.00
C ASN A 344 7.91 -4.24 2.48
N GLU A 345 7.97 -5.51 2.89
CA GLU A 345 9.08 -6.44 2.60
C GLU A 345 10.44 -5.96 3.14
N GLY A 346 10.46 -4.96 4.02
CA GLY A 346 11.67 -4.47 4.70
C GLY A 346 12.02 -5.34 5.89
N THR A 347 13.32 -5.57 6.10
CA THR A 347 13.82 -6.25 7.28
C THR A 347 13.40 -5.49 8.55
N VAL A 348 13.00 -6.21 9.59
CA VAL A 348 12.67 -5.61 10.88
C VAL A 348 13.72 -5.94 11.92
N THR A 349 13.99 -4.97 12.80
CA THR A 349 14.74 -5.22 14.03
C THR A 349 13.76 -5.34 15.19
N VAL A 350 13.92 -6.39 15.98
CA VAL A 350 13.12 -6.62 17.19
C VAL A 350 13.87 -6.03 18.38
N GLN A 351 13.21 -5.19 19.17
CA GLN A 351 13.80 -4.56 20.33
C GLN A 351 14.13 -5.58 21.41
N VAL A 352 15.32 -5.46 21.96
CA VAL A 352 15.81 -6.29 23.07
C VAL A 352 16.31 -5.42 24.22
N THR A 353 16.12 -5.89 25.43
CA THR A 353 16.57 -5.19 26.65
C THR A 353 17.83 -5.82 27.18
N PRO A 354 18.94 -5.06 27.33
CA PRO A 354 20.16 -5.57 27.92
C PRO A 354 19.93 -6.02 29.37
N PRO A 355 20.61 -7.07 29.84
CA PRO A 355 20.52 -7.48 31.23
C PRO A 355 20.98 -6.35 32.15
N GLN A 356 20.29 -6.17 33.28
CA GLN A 356 20.73 -5.20 34.29
C GLN A 356 22.12 -5.60 34.78
N ALA A 357 23.03 -4.62 34.86
CA ALA A 357 24.32 -4.85 35.48
C ALA A 357 24.13 -5.33 36.92
N ALA A 358 24.75 -6.47 37.27
CA ALA A 358 24.63 -7.10 38.56
C ALA A 358 25.36 -6.27 39.66
#